data_79e9ed2e5b6ed3ab2544da31761ee1df
#
_entry.id   79e9ed2e5b6ed3ab2544da31761ee1df
#
_cell.length_a   1.000
_cell.length_b   1.000
_cell.length_c   1.000
_cell.angle_alpha   90.00
_cell.angle_beta   90.00
_cell.angle_gamma   90.00
#
_symmetry.space_group_name_H-M   'P 1'
#
loop_
_entity.id
_entity.type
_entity.pdbx_description
1 polymer ?
#
loop_
_entity_poly.entity_id
_entity_poly.type
_entity_poly.pdbx_seq_one_letter_code
_entity_poly.pdbx_strand_id
1 'polypeptide(L)'
;MGHPNKQVLEERKNFVQTITECARSPSKFSEIFLDHKLFPYNKKYVDCQDRFIVYRSGRQVGKTMSTAVKTIHFAFFAPLMLDTIKDECTIVIAAPTQNQATIMFNRIRDMILKNDFLAGFVTRNTQTELWVRFLDNTGQAKIITRATGETGVSVRGYSPHCIIADECSFIKTDILRAFLPSGMATKARVWLTSTPFSKAGYFYEACMNSRPAQPEGNVDRISCKVYR
;
A
#
# COMPACT_ATOMS: atom_id res chain seq x y z
N MET A 1 45.30 -1.01 -1.81
CA MET A 1 43.83 -1.19 -1.62
C MET A 1 43.63 -2.66 -1.19
N GLY A 2 43.28 -2.92 0.07
CA GLY A 2 43.10 -4.29 0.58
C GLY A 2 41.89 -4.94 -0.04
N HIS A 3 41.99 -6.21 -0.42
CA HIS A 3 40.85 -6.99 -0.87
C HIS A 3 39.81 -7.09 0.26
N PRO A 4 38.51 -6.85 -0.01
CA PRO A 4 37.48 -6.99 1.01
C PRO A 4 37.49 -8.43 1.54
N ASN A 5 37.37 -8.58 2.86
CA ASN A 5 37.32 -9.86 3.54
C ASN A 5 36.18 -10.72 2.93
N LYS A 6 36.46 -12.01 2.66
CA LYS A 6 35.49 -12.97 2.10
C LYS A 6 34.17 -12.99 2.88
N GLN A 7 34.24 -12.86 4.21
CA GLN A 7 33.04 -12.80 5.07
C GLN A 7 32.16 -11.58 4.77
N VAL A 8 32.76 -10.40 4.60
CA VAL A 8 32.03 -9.17 4.24
C VAL A 8 31.38 -9.27 2.86
N LEU A 9 32.04 -9.96 1.92
CA LEU A 9 31.46 -10.19 0.58
C LEU A 9 30.27 -11.16 0.64
N GLU A 10 30.34 -12.19 1.47
CA GLU A 10 29.26 -13.15 1.69
C GLU A 10 28.05 -12.48 2.35
N GLU A 11 28.26 -11.70 3.40
CA GLU A 11 27.22 -10.93 4.08
C GLU A 11 26.51 -9.95 3.12
N ARG A 12 27.27 -9.26 2.28
CA ARG A 12 26.69 -8.37 1.24
C ARG A 12 25.84 -9.13 0.22
N LYS A 13 26.31 -10.29 -0.25
CA LYS A 13 25.52 -11.13 -1.18
C LYS A 13 24.22 -11.59 -0.54
N ASN A 14 24.28 -12.07 0.71
CA ASN A 14 23.10 -12.52 1.45
C ASN A 14 22.11 -11.38 1.67
N PHE A 15 22.58 -10.16 1.98
CA PHE A 15 21.74 -8.99 2.12
C PHE A 15 21.05 -8.61 0.80
N VAL A 16 21.80 -8.56 -0.31
CA VAL A 16 21.23 -8.26 -1.64
C VAL A 16 20.20 -9.31 -2.04
N GLN A 17 20.46 -10.59 -1.77
CA GLN A 17 19.50 -11.65 -2.02
C GLN A 17 18.22 -11.44 -1.19
N THR A 18 18.35 -11.14 0.10
CA THR A 18 17.22 -10.85 1.00
C THR A 18 16.38 -9.68 0.48
N ILE A 19 17.01 -8.57 0.09
CA ILE A 19 16.31 -7.42 -0.49
C ILE A 19 15.57 -7.80 -1.78
N THR A 20 16.20 -8.58 -2.66
CA THR A 20 15.61 -9.03 -3.91
C THR A 20 14.38 -9.92 -3.68
N GLU A 21 14.44 -10.80 -2.71
CA GLU A 21 13.31 -11.64 -2.30
C GLU A 21 12.18 -10.80 -1.68
N CYS A 22 12.53 -9.84 -0.83
CA CYS A 22 11.57 -8.90 -0.25
C CYS A 22 10.91 -8.02 -1.31
N ALA A 23 11.62 -7.57 -2.33
CA ALA A 23 11.05 -6.80 -3.43
C ALA A 23 9.92 -7.55 -4.16
N ARG A 24 10.06 -8.88 -4.27
CA ARG A 24 9.07 -9.76 -4.94
C ARG A 24 7.94 -10.21 -4.03
N SER A 25 8.14 -10.22 -2.71
CA SER A 25 7.19 -10.74 -1.72
C SER A 25 6.98 -9.74 -0.58
N PRO A 26 5.92 -8.90 -0.66
CA PRO A 26 5.55 -8.00 0.42
C PRO A 26 5.32 -8.70 1.76
N SER A 27 4.80 -9.93 1.77
CA SER A 27 4.65 -10.69 3.00
C SER A 27 5.98 -11.10 3.62
N LYS A 28 6.99 -11.43 2.79
CA LYS A 28 8.34 -11.72 3.27
C LYS A 28 9.04 -10.46 3.80
N PHE A 29 8.86 -9.34 3.11
CA PHE A 29 9.31 -8.04 3.60
C PHE A 29 8.71 -7.71 4.98
N SER A 30 7.43 -7.99 5.18
CA SER A 30 6.75 -7.80 6.47
C SER A 30 7.38 -8.63 7.59
N GLU A 31 7.71 -9.88 7.32
CA GLU A 31 8.32 -10.77 8.32
C GLU A 31 9.75 -10.34 8.67
N ILE A 32 10.54 -9.87 7.70
CA ILE A 32 11.97 -9.55 7.89
C ILE A 32 12.17 -8.12 8.42
N PHE A 33 11.49 -7.14 7.82
CA PHE A 33 11.74 -5.72 8.14
C PHE A 33 10.74 -5.10 9.10
N LEU A 34 9.52 -5.63 9.16
CA LEU A 34 8.48 -5.06 10.02
C LEU A 34 8.19 -5.92 11.26
N ASP A 35 8.92 -7.03 11.42
CA ASP A 35 8.68 -8.03 12.49
C ASP A 35 7.18 -8.37 12.64
N HIS A 36 6.50 -8.51 11.48
CA HIS A 36 5.07 -8.72 11.45
C HIS A 36 4.69 -9.89 10.55
N LYS A 37 4.19 -10.96 11.18
CA LYS A 37 3.68 -12.13 10.49
C LYS A 37 2.21 -11.96 10.13
N LEU A 38 1.93 -11.96 8.84
CA LEU A 38 0.56 -11.85 8.33
C LEU A 38 -0.20 -13.17 8.45
N PHE A 39 -1.50 -13.09 8.72
CA PHE A 39 -2.37 -14.26 8.60
C PHE A 39 -2.43 -14.75 7.12
N PRO A 40 -2.62 -16.04 6.86
CA PRO A 40 -2.61 -16.60 5.50
C PRO A 40 -3.57 -15.90 4.53
N TYR A 41 -4.74 -15.49 5.00
CA TYR A 41 -5.71 -14.76 4.21
C TYR A 41 -5.28 -13.32 3.87
N ASN A 42 -4.51 -12.66 4.76
CA ASN A 42 -3.97 -11.34 4.51
C ASN A 42 -2.78 -11.38 3.55
N LYS A 43 -1.99 -12.47 3.55
CA LYS A 43 -0.88 -12.65 2.61
C LYS A 43 -1.36 -12.56 1.16
N LYS A 44 -2.49 -13.20 0.81
CA LYS A 44 -3.09 -13.13 -0.53
C LYS A 44 -3.33 -11.69 -0.99
N TYR A 45 -3.83 -10.82 -0.12
CA TYR A 45 -4.03 -9.42 -0.41
C TYR A 45 -2.70 -8.66 -0.52
N VAL A 46 -1.81 -8.86 0.43
CA VAL A 46 -0.55 -8.12 0.52
C VAL A 46 0.37 -8.48 -0.66
N ASP A 47 0.45 -9.75 -1.04
CA ASP A 47 1.30 -10.22 -2.15
C ASP A 47 0.66 -10.03 -3.54
N CYS A 48 -0.63 -9.68 -3.62
CA CYS A 48 -1.30 -9.41 -4.89
C CYS A 48 -0.69 -8.20 -5.59
N GLN A 49 -0.21 -8.38 -6.83
CA GLN A 49 0.47 -7.35 -7.61
C GLN A 49 -0.45 -6.68 -8.65
N ASP A 50 -1.74 -6.98 -8.64
CA ASP A 50 -2.68 -6.38 -9.56
C ASP A 50 -2.79 -4.86 -9.38
N ARG A 51 -3.06 -4.17 -10.49
CA ARG A 51 -3.20 -2.72 -10.50
C ARG A 51 -4.42 -2.26 -9.71
N PHE A 52 -5.54 -2.96 -9.86
CA PHE A 52 -6.80 -2.65 -9.20
C PHE A 52 -7.17 -3.78 -8.25
N ILE A 53 -7.25 -3.48 -6.96
CA ILE A 53 -7.57 -4.46 -5.92
C ILE A 53 -8.77 -3.97 -5.12
N VAL A 54 -9.75 -4.85 -4.96
CA VAL A 54 -10.86 -4.66 -4.03
C VAL A 54 -10.68 -5.63 -2.89
N TYR A 55 -10.34 -5.11 -1.72
CA TYR A 55 -10.15 -5.91 -0.51
C TYR A 55 -11.34 -5.77 0.42
N ARG A 56 -12.27 -6.71 0.28
CA ARG A 56 -13.44 -6.85 1.14
C ARG A 56 -13.14 -7.79 2.29
N SER A 57 -13.22 -7.31 3.50
CA SER A 57 -12.97 -8.11 4.70
C SER A 57 -13.87 -7.72 5.86
N GLY A 58 -14.05 -8.61 6.84
CA GLY A 58 -14.76 -8.31 8.07
C GLY A 58 -14.04 -7.29 8.96
N ARG A 59 -14.66 -6.97 10.09
CA ARG A 59 -14.01 -6.17 11.13
C ARG A 59 -12.96 -7.00 11.86
N GLN A 60 -11.92 -6.36 12.40
CA GLN A 60 -10.88 -6.95 13.24
C GLN A 60 -10.07 -8.11 12.61
N VAL A 61 -10.06 -8.22 11.29
CA VAL A 61 -9.28 -9.24 10.56
C VAL A 61 -7.91 -8.74 10.08
N GLY A 62 -7.43 -7.61 10.59
CA GLY A 62 -6.12 -7.07 10.22
C GLY A 62 -6.07 -6.28 8.91
N LYS A 63 -7.22 -5.80 8.38
CA LYS A 63 -7.30 -5.03 7.13
C LYS A 63 -6.35 -3.83 7.11
N THR A 64 -6.42 -2.95 8.11
CA THR A 64 -5.59 -1.75 8.21
C THR A 64 -4.10 -2.11 8.30
N MET A 65 -3.76 -3.14 9.09
CA MET A 65 -2.38 -3.62 9.21
C MET A 65 -1.85 -4.15 7.88
N SER A 66 -2.62 -4.98 7.19
CA SER A 66 -2.23 -5.55 5.90
C SER A 66 -2.07 -4.47 4.83
N THR A 67 -2.96 -3.48 4.82
CA THR A 67 -2.86 -2.33 3.90
C THR A 67 -1.64 -1.47 4.22
N ALA A 68 -1.33 -1.26 5.51
CA ALA A 68 -0.12 -0.56 5.93
C ALA A 68 1.15 -1.28 5.44
N VAL A 69 1.26 -2.60 5.66
CA VAL A 69 2.38 -3.42 5.16
C VAL A 69 2.54 -3.27 3.65
N LYS A 70 1.44 -3.43 2.90
CA LYS A 70 1.46 -3.31 1.45
C LYS A 70 1.89 -1.92 0.98
N THR A 71 1.45 -0.88 1.69
CA THR A 71 1.81 0.52 1.41
C THR A 71 3.30 0.78 1.67
N ILE A 72 3.83 0.29 2.79
CA ILE A 72 5.25 0.42 3.12
C ILE A 72 6.11 -0.27 2.08
N HIS A 73 5.78 -1.52 1.75
CA HIS A 73 6.49 -2.25 0.71
C HIS A 73 6.49 -1.48 -0.62
N PHE A 74 5.31 -1.01 -1.07
CA PHE A 74 5.21 -0.25 -2.30
C PHE A 74 6.03 1.04 -2.24
N ALA A 75 6.05 1.76 -1.11
CA ALA A 75 6.82 2.98 -0.95
C ALA A 75 8.33 2.77 -1.11
N PHE A 76 8.88 1.65 -0.62
CA PHE A 76 10.31 1.37 -0.72
C PHE A 76 10.74 0.77 -2.06
N PHE A 77 9.84 0.05 -2.75
CA PHE A 77 10.14 -0.69 -3.98
C PHE A 77 9.39 -0.15 -5.22
N ALA A 78 8.78 1.04 -5.14
CA ALA A 78 7.92 1.58 -6.18
C ALA A 78 8.56 1.63 -7.59
N PRO A 79 9.84 2.01 -7.78
CA PRO A 79 10.48 2.02 -9.11
C PRO A 79 10.52 0.63 -9.77
N LEU A 80 10.59 -0.44 -8.97
CA LEU A 80 10.59 -1.82 -9.47
C LEU A 80 9.19 -2.31 -9.87
N MET A 81 8.14 -1.57 -9.50
CA MET A 81 6.75 -1.97 -9.68
C MET A 81 6.01 -1.18 -10.76
N LEU A 82 6.47 0.03 -11.08
CA LEU A 82 5.85 0.91 -12.06
C LEU A 82 6.92 1.65 -12.86
N ASP A 83 6.97 1.41 -14.17
CA ASP A 83 7.91 2.06 -15.09
C ASP A 83 7.70 3.58 -15.21
N THR A 84 6.55 4.08 -14.72
CA THR A 84 6.24 5.52 -14.70
C THR A 84 6.92 6.26 -13.56
N ILE A 85 7.49 5.54 -12.59
CA ILE A 85 8.19 6.12 -11.44
C ILE A 85 9.68 6.22 -11.75
N LYS A 86 10.19 7.43 -11.77
CA LYS A 86 11.62 7.72 -11.96
C LYS A 86 12.26 8.13 -10.63
N ASP A 87 11.90 9.28 -10.13
CA ASP A 87 12.48 9.94 -8.96
C ASP A 87 11.46 10.22 -7.84
N GLU A 88 10.18 10.26 -8.17
CA GLU A 88 9.12 10.53 -7.20
C GLU A 88 7.92 9.59 -7.37
N CYS A 89 7.45 9.05 -6.25
CA CYS A 89 6.23 8.26 -6.14
C CYS A 89 5.26 8.92 -5.16
N THR A 90 4.07 9.27 -5.60
CA THR A 90 3.01 9.79 -4.71
C THR A 90 1.99 8.70 -4.38
N ILE A 91 1.81 8.43 -3.09
CA ILE A 91 0.84 7.49 -2.54
C ILE A 91 -0.20 8.31 -1.78
N VAL A 92 -1.46 8.27 -2.19
CA VAL A 92 -2.54 8.98 -1.51
C VAL A 92 -3.45 7.99 -0.79
N ILE A 93 -3.55 8.17 0.52
CA ILE A 93 -4.47 7.44 1.39
C ILE A 93 -5.69 8.33 1.62
N ALA A 94 -6.83 7.91 1.10
CA ALA A 94 -8.11 8.58 1.25
C ALA A 94 -9.01 7.76 2.18
N ALA A 95 -9.64 8.41 3.15
CA ALA A 95 -10.62 7.81 4.04
C ALA A 95 -11.81 8.77 4.24
N PRO A 96 -12.99 8.30 4.67
CA PRO A 96 -14.17 9.15 4.86
C PRO A 96 -13.91 10.30 5.82
N THR A 97 -13.20 10.06 6.91
CA THR A 97 -12.90 11.04 7.95
C THR A 97 -11.40 11.20 8.20
N GLN A 98 -10.99 12.35 8.74
CA GLN A 98 -9.60 12.60 9.09
C GLN A 98 -9.08 11.60 10.14
N ASN A 99 -9.89 11.23 11.11
CA ASN A 99 -9.49 10.25 12.13
C ASN A 99 -9.15 8.89 11.51
N GLN A 100 -9.96 8.40 10.59
CA GLN A 100 -9.69 7.12 9.89
C GLN A 100 -8.43 7.20 9.03
N ALA A 101 -8.26 8.30 8.29
CA ALA A 101 -7.07 8.56 7.51
C ALA A 101 -5.80 8.58 8.39
N THR A 102 -5.89 9.24 9.55
CA THR A 102 -4.79 9.36 10.52
C THR A 102 -4.44 8.01 11.17
N ILE A 103 -5.42 7.15 11.46
CA ILE A 103 -5.17 5.81 12.01
C ILE A 103 -4.31 4.97 11.05
N MET A 104 -4.66 4.91 9.78
CA MET A 104 -3.88 4.20 8.77
C MET A 104 -2.47 4.80 8.63
N PHE A 105 -2.38 6.12 8.55
CA PHE A 105 -1.13 6.84 8.39
C PHE A 105 -0.19 6.62 9.58
N ASN A 106 -0.69 6.75 10.81
CA ASN A 106 0.11 6.51 12.02
C ASN A 106 0.61 5.07 12.06
N ARG A 107 -0.21 4.10 11.65
CA ARG A 107 0.22 2.70 11.57
C ARG A 107 1.42 2.53 10.64
N ILE A 108 1.37 3.12 9.45
CA ILE A 108 2.48 3.10 8.49
C ILE A 108 3.72 3.75 9.08
N ARG A 109 3.57 4.96 9.62
CA ARG A 109 4.67 5.71 10.22
C ARG A 109 5.33 4.95 11.35
N ASP A 110 4.55 4.42 12.28
CA ASP A 110 5.06 3.73 13.47
C ASP A 110 5.78 2.43 13.09
N MET A 111 5.30 1.71 12.08
CA MET A 111 5.98 0.49 11.58
C MET A 111 7.32 0.81 10.94
N ILE A 112 7.42 1.90 10.16
CA ILE A 112 8.69 2.33 9.57
C ILE A 112 9.67 2.78 10.64
N LEU A 113 9.21 3.63 11.58
CA LEU A 113 10.08 4.21 12.62
C LEU A 113 10.54 3.20 13.68
N LYS A 114 9.86 2.07 13.85
CA LYS A 114 10.29 0.99 14.74
C LYS A 114 11.48 0.20 14.21
N ASN A 115 11.73 0.22 12.92
CA ASN A 115 12.86 -0.46 12.32
C ASN A 115 13.95 0.55 11.99
N ASP A 116 15.10 0.48 12.66
CA ASP A 116 16.20 1.44 12.52
C ASP A 116 16.70 1.55 11.07
N PHE A 117 16.73 0.43 10.34
CA PHE A 117 17.14 0.41 8.94
C PHE A 117 16.15 1.21 8.08
N LEU A 118 14.85 0.97 8.21
CA LEU A 118 13.84 1.68 7.44
C LEU A 118 13.71 3.14 7.87
N ALA A 119 13.84 3.43 9.16
CA ALA A 119 13.82 4.80 9.70
C ALA A 119 14.92 5.68 9.09
N GLY A 120 16.09 5.11 8.77
CA GLY A 120 17.19 5.80 8.09
C GLY A 120 16.85 6.32 6.68
N PHE A 121 15.77 5.85 6.07
CA PHE A 121 15.29 6.31 4.76
C PHE A 121 14.23 7.44 4.86
N VAL A 122 13.76 7.76 6.06
CA VAL A 122 12.75 8.83 6.25
C VAL A 122 13.38 10.19 6.03
N THR A 123 12.85 10.97 5.08
CA THR A 123 13.33 12.32 4.74
C THR A 123 12.40 13.42 5.24
N ARG A 124 11.11 13.11 5.44
CA ARG A 124 10.12 14.03 6.00
C ARG A 124 9.09 13.25 6.81
N ASN A 125 8.72 13.79 7.97
CA ASN A 125 7.71 13.21 8.85
C ASN A 125 6.86 14.34 9.45
N THR A 126 5.61 14.43 9.02
CA THR A 126 4.61 15.38 9.52
C THR A 126 3.36 14.64 9.97
N GLN A 127 2.31 15.34 10.37
CA GLN A 127 1.04 14.72 10.76
C GLN A 127 0.27 14.07 9.61
N THR A 128 0.51 14.50 8.36
CA THR A 128 -0.25 14.06 7.19
C THR A 128 0.62 13.62 6.01
N GLU A 129 1.94 13.72 6.15
CA GLU A 129 2.89 13.37 5.09
C GLU A 129 4.11 12.67 5.68
N LEU A 130 4.47 11.55 5.07
CA LEU A 130 5.69 10.82 5.35
C LEU A 130 6.42 10.57 4.03
N TRP A 131 7.66 11.02 3.93
CA TRP A 131 8.48 10.82 2.75
C TRP A 131 9.61 9.86 3.08
N VAL A 132 9.81 8.87 2.23
CA VAL A 132 10.85 7.86 2.38
C VAL A 132 11.64 7.73 1.07
N ARG A 133 12.97 7.64 1.14
CA ARG A 133 13.80 7.34 -0.03
C ARG A 133 13.55 5.89 -0.47
N PHE A 134 13.63 5.64 -1.77
CA PHE A 134 13.64 4.26 -2.27
C PHE A 134 14.89 3.53 -1.81
N LEU A 135 14.81 2.21 -1.70
CA LEU A 135 15.96 1.41 -1.25
C LEU A 135 17.16 1.46 -2.19
N ASP A 136 16.94 1.76 -3.46
CA ASP A 136 18.00 1.97 -4.47
C ASP A 136 18.55 3.41 -4.51
N ASN A 137 18.01 4.31 -3.67
CA ASN A 137 18.32 5.74 -3.60
C ASN A 137 18.09 6.52 -4.90
N THR A 138 17.31 6.03 -5.86
CA THR A 138 17.01 6.73 -7.12
C THR A 138 16.03 7.88 -6.93
N GLY A 139 15.27 7.90 -5.83
CA GLY A 139 14.26 8.91 -5.53
C GLY A 139 13.55 8.64 -4.22
N GLN A 140 12.30 9.11 -4.12
CA GLN A 140 11.52 9.01 -2.89
C GLN A 140 10.03 8.77 -3.11
N ALA A 141 9.38 8.11 -2.17
CA ALA A 141 7.94 8.00 -2.06
C ALA A 141 7.38 9.03 -1.08
N LYS A 142 6.29 9.68 -1.45
CA LYS A 142 5.50 10.59 -0.63
C LYS A 142 4.20 9.90 -0.25
N ILE A 143 4.05 9.50 0.99
CA ILE A 143 2.82 8.94 1.55
C ILE A 143 2.02 10.09 2.14
N ILE A 144 0.84 10.36 1.59
CA ILE A 144 0.00 11.50 1.93
C ILE A 144 -1.35 10.97 2.39
N THR A 145 -1.84 11.46 3.52
CA THR A 145 -3.17 11.09 4.02
C THR A 145 -4.12 12.27 3.97
N ARG A 146 -5.35 12.02 3.48
CA ARG A 146 -6.41 13.03 3.35
C ARG A 146 -7.78 12.43 3.66
N ALA A 147 -8.59 13.20 4.37
CA ALA A 147 -10.01 12.89 4.45
C ALA A 147 -10.70 13.28 3.15
N THR A 148 -11.61 12.44 2.65
CA THR A 148 -12.45 12.81 1.51
C THR A 148 -13.49 13.85 1.88
N GLY A 149 -13.95 13.83 3.13
CA GLY A 149 -15.02 14.71 3.60
C GLY A 149 -16.29 14.56 2.77
N GLU A 150 -17.07 15.63 2.69
CA GLU A 150 -18.33 15.64 1.94
C GLU A 150 -18.16 15.97 0.45
N THR A 151 -17.11 16.69 0.07
CA THR A 151 -16.90 17.25 -1.27
C THR A 151 -15.77 16.61 -2.05
N GLY A 152 -14.84 15.91 -1.37
CA GLY A 152 -13.67 15.29 -1.99
C GLY A 152 -12.63 16.28 -2.54
N VAL A 153 -12.71 17.56 -2.21
CA VAL A 153 -11.78 18.59 -2.72
C VAL A 153 -10.35 18.31 -2.28
N SER A 154 -10.16 17.83 -1.04
CA SER A 154 -8.85 17.58 -0.44
C SER A 154 -8.04 16.47 -1.11
N VAL A 155 -8.67 15.58 -1.85
CA VAL A 155 -8.02 14.45 -2.56
C VAL A 155 -7.78 14.74 -4.04
N ARG A 156 -8.40 15.81 -4.57
CA ARG A 156 -8.18 16.28 -5.95
C ARG A 156 -6.90 17.11 -6.02
N GLY A 157 -6.25 17.15 -7.16
CA GLY A 157 -5.03 17.95 -7.36
C GLY A 157 -3.71 17.17 -7.15
N TYR A 158 -3.80 15.87 -6.81
CA TYR A 158 -2.65 14.98 -6.83
C TYR A 158 -2.60 14.19 -8.15
N SER A 159 -1.40 13.83 -8.59
CA SER A 159 -1.15 12.84 -9.63
C SER A 159 -0.56 11.58 -8.97
N PRO A 160 -1.39 10.78 -8.29
CA PRO A 160 -0.91 9.66 -7.48
C PRO A 160 -0.41 8.51 -8.36
N HIS A 161 0.58 7.78 -7.86
CA HIS A 161 1.05 6.51 -8.41
C HIS A 161 0.41 5.32 -7.67
N CYS A 162 -0.14 5.58 -6.47
CA CYS A 162 -0.97 4.64 -5.75
C CYS A 162 -2.10 5.38 -5.03
N ILE A 163 -3.32 4.89 -5.19
CA ILE A 163 -4.54 5.37 -4.51
C ILE A 163 -4.99 4.27 -3.56
N ILE A 164 -5.12 4.61 -2.29
CA ILE A 164 -5.66 3.73 -1.26
C ILE A 164 -6.93 4.38 -0.73
N ALA A 165 -8.08 3.78 -1.03
CA ALA A 165 -9.36 4.23 -0.47
C ALA A 165 -9.74 3.29 0.70
N ASP A 166 -9.42 3.72 1.91
CA ASP A 166 -9.75 2.96 3.12
C ASP A 166 -11.16 3.29 3.60
N GLU A 167 -11.84 2.30 4.16
CA GLU A 167 -13.27 2.34 4.48
C GLU A 167 -14.13 2.84 3.30
N CYS A 168 -13.81 2.36 2.11
CA CYS A 168 -14.34 2.78 0.82
C CYS A 168 -15.88 2.70 0.73
N SER A 169 -16.51 1.78 1.46
CA SER A 169 -17.99 1.68 1.54
C SER A 169 -18.66 2.92 2.11
N PHE A 170 -17.92 3.76 2.83
CA PHE A 170 -18.43 4.98 3.45
C PHE A 170 -18.03 6.25 2.69
N ILE A 171 -17.24 6.13 1.61
CA ILE A 171 -16.91 7.26 0.74
C ILE A 171 -18.03 7.41 -0.31
N LYS A 172 -18.53 8.63 -0.50
CA LYS A 172 -19.57 8.93 -1.51
C LYS A 172 -19.08 8.53 -2.91
N THR A 173 -19.95 7.91 -3.67
CA THR A 173 -19.67 7.41 -5.03
C THR A 173 -19.12 8.51 -5.95
N ASP A 174 -19.70 9.71 -5.90
CA ASP A 174 -19.29 10.84 -6.73
C ASP A 174 -17.86 11.31 -6.42
N ILE A 175 -17.45 11.22 -5.15
CA ILE A 175 -16.09 11.55 -4.74
C ILE A 175 -15.10 10.53 -5.34
N LEU A 176 -15.40 9.23 -5.25
CA LEU A 176 -14.56 8.19 -5.83
C LEU A 176 -14.48 8.31 -7.35
N ARG A 177 -15.61 8.54 -8.04
CA ARG A 177 -15.65 8.74 -9.50
C ARG A 177 -14.84 9.95 -9.95
N ALA A 178 -14.76 11.00 -9.13
CA ALA A 178 -13.97 12.19 -9.42
C ALA A 178 -12.49 12.04 -9.06
N PHE A 179 -12.16 11.25 -8.04
CA PHE A 179 -10.80 11.09 -7.54
C PHE A 179 -10.00 10.00 -8.28
N LEU A 180 -10.58 8.84 -8.50
CA LEU A 180 -9.85 7.70 -9.09
C LEU A 180 -9.23 8.00 -10.47
N PRO A 181 -9.87 8.80 -11.37
CA PRO A 181 -9.26 9.18 -12.64
C PRO A 181 -7.96 9.99 -12.50
N SER A 182 -7.67 10.65 -11.37
CA SER A 182 -6.43 11.40 -11.16
C SER A 182 -5.17 10.52 -11.27
N GLY A 183 -5.31 9.21 -11.08
CA GLY A 183 -4.22 8.24 -11.24
C GLY A 183 -4.09 7.65 -12.66
N MET A 184 -4.86 8.13 -13.65
CA MET A 184 -4.80 7.54 -15.00
C MET A 184 -3.48 7.83 -15.70
N ALA A 185 -3.01 9.06 -15.65
CA ALA A 185 -1.77 9.50 -16.31
C ALA A 185 -0.54 8.77 -15.76
N THR A 186 -0.52 8.49 -14.46
CA THR A 186 0.56 7.79 -13.76
C THR A 186 0.43 6.27 -13.83
N LYS A 187 -0.63 5.73 -14.43
CA LYS A 187 -1.02 4.30 -14.37
C LYS A 187 -1.12 3.81 -12.92
N ALA A 188 -1.63 4.64 -12.02
CA ALA A 188 -1.68 4.38 -10.60
C ALA A 188 -2.25 3.00 -10.24
N ARG A 189 -1.70 2.39 -9.20
CA ARG A 189 -2.35 1.28 -8.51
C ARG A 189 -3.51 1.79 -7.68
N VAL A 190 -4.60 1.04 -7.63
CA VAL A 190 -5.82 1.42 -6.89
C VAL A 190 -6.21 0.29 -5.96
N TRP A 191 -6.21 0.56 -4.67
CA TRP A 191 -6.60 -0.40 -3.63
C TRP A 191 -7.80 0.14 -2.87
N LEU A 192 -8.94 -0.50 -3.08
CA LEU A 192 -10.19 -0.19 -2.39
C LEU A 192 -10.33 -1.17 -1.22
N THR A 193 -10.29 -0.66 0.00
CA THR A 193 -10.39 -1.51 1.19
C THR A 193 -11.60 -1.11 2.02
N SER A 194 -12.43 -2.06 2.41
CA SER A 194 -13.56 -1.79 3.30
C SER A 194 -14.17 -3.04 3.91
N THR A 195 -14.93 -2.82 4.97
CA THR A 195 -15.92 -3.76 5.46
C THR A 195 -17.20 -3.61 4.63
N PRO A 196 -17.90 -4.70 4.25
CA PRO A 196 -19.20 -4.60 3.59
C PRO A 196 -20.19 -3.83 4.46
N PHE A 197 -20.86 -2.83 3.87
CA PHE A 197 -21.83 -2.02 4.59
C PHE A 197 -23.21 -2.06 3.93
N SER A 198 -23.28 -1.87 2.61
CA SER A 198 -24.55 -1.90 1.87
C SER A 198 -24.41 -2.63 0.54
N LYS A 199 -25.55 -2.96 -0.08
CA LYS A 199 -25.61 -3.52 -1.44
C LYS A 199 -25.75 -2.41 -2.50
N ALA A 200 -25.14 -1.25 -2.27
CA ALA A 200 -25.16 -0.10 -3.17
C ALA A 200 -23.85 0.68 -3.07
N GLY A 201 -23.59 1.53 -4.07
CA GLY A 201 -22.44 2.42 -4.14
C GLY A 201 -21.21 1.80 -4.79
N TYR A 202 -20.20 2.64 -5.01
CA TYR A 202 -19.02 2.31 -5.81
C TYR A 202 -18.28 1.06 -5.32
N PHE A 203 -18.09 0.92 -4.00
CA PHE A 203 -17.38 -0.25 -3.45
C PHE A 203 -18.14 -1.55 -3.68
N TYR A 204 -19.47 -1.53 -3.55
CA TYR A 204 -20.31 -2.70 -3.85
C TYR A 204 -20.20 -3.08 -5.34
N GLU A 205 -20.35 -2.11 -6.25
CA GLU A 205 -20.20 -2.31 -7.70
C GLU A 205 -18.82 -2.89 -8.03
N ALA A 206 -17.76 -2.34 -7.43
CA ALA A 206 -16.41 -2.84 -7.60
C ALA A 206 -16.26 -4.29 -7.11
N CYS A 207 -16.87 -4.66 -5.98
CA CYS A 207 -16.89 -6.04 -5.50
C CYS A 207 -17.62 -6.99 -6.44
N MET A 208 -18.74 -6.56 -7.03
CA MET A 208 -19.55 -7.41 -7.93
C MET A 208 -18.86 -7.61 -9.30
N ASN A 209 -18.21 -6.57 -9.80
CA ASN A 209 -17.52 -6.57 -11.11
C ASN A 209 -16.09 -7.12 -11.05
N SER A 210 -15.57 -7.44 -9.87
CA SER A 210 -14.22 -7.96 -9.69
C SER A 210 -14.20 -9.49 -9.76
N ARG A 211 -13.09 -10.06 -10.23
CA ARG A 211 -12.85 -11.52 -10.23
C ARG A 211 -12.04 -11.92 -9.00
N PRO A 212 -12.21 -13.15 -8.46
CA PRO A 212 -11.31 -13.66 -7.42
C PRO A 212 -9.86 -13.65 -7.90
N ALA A 213 -8.94 -13.22 -7.05
CA ALA A 213 -7.51 -13.35 -7.29
C ALA A 213 -7.11 -14.82 -7.10
N GLN A 214 -7.19 -15.61 -8.15
CA GLN A 214 -6.93 -17.06 -8.26
C GLN A 214 -7.89 -18.02 -7.50
N PRO A 215 -8.17 -19.20 -8.08
CA PRO A 215 -9.22 -20.11 -7.64
C PRO A 215 -8.79 -21.12 -6.57
N GLU A 216 -7.82 -20.87 -5.73
CA GLU A 216 -7.40 -21.85 -4.73
C GLU A 216 -7.79 -21.43 -3.32
N GLY A 217 -8.77 -22.17 -2.78
CA GLY A 217 -9.08 -22.27 -1.37
C GLY A 217 -10.32 -21.50 -0.92
N ASN A 218 -11.31 -22.24 -0.54
CA ASN A 218 -12.47 -21.82 0.22
C ASN A 218 -12.07 -21.04 1.47
N VAL A 219 -12.18 -19.73 1.43
CA VAL A 219 -12.15 -18.89 2.61
C VAL A 219 -13.31 -17.92 2.52
N ASP A 220 -14.43 -18.28 3.10
CA ASP A 220 -15.73 -17.60 3.03
C ASP A 220 -15.79 -16.18 3.63
N ARG A 221 -14.69 -15.59 4.05
CA ARG A 221 -14.69 -14.30 4.76
C ARG A 221 -13.83 -13.19 4.15
N ILE A 222 -12.95 -13.49 3.20
CA ILE A 222 -12.03 -12.49 2.62
C ILE A 222 -11.88 -12.79 1.14
N SER A 223 -12.37 -11.89 0.30
CA SER A 223 -12.11 -11.94 -1.13
C SER A 223 -11.23 -10.75 -1.52
N CYS A 224 -9.98 -11.01 -1.90
CA CYS A 224 -9.23 -10.12 -2.74
C CYS A 224 -9.75 -10.34 -4.16
N LYS A 225 -10.31 -9.31 -4.78
CA LYS A 225 -10.86 -9.37 -6.12
C LYS A 225 -10.16 -8.33 -6.98
N VAL A 226 -9.88 -8.70 -8.21
CA VAL A 226 -9.27 -7.84 -9.22
C VAL A 226 -10.37 -7.20 -10.05
N TYR A 227 -10.36 -5.87 -10.16
CA TYR A 227 -11.21 -5.13 -11.08
C TYR A 227 -10.54 -5.10 -12.46
N ARG A 228 -11.27 -5.49 -13.50
CA ARG A 228 -10.85 -5.34 -14.91
C ARG A 228 -11.50 -4.13 -15.55
#